data_d930e81edab4bd3d08701ac5c7fe9266
#
_entry.id   d930e81edab4bd3d08701ac5c7fe9266
#
_cell.length_a   1.000
_cell.length_b   1.000
_cell.length_c   1.000
_cell.angle_alpha   90.00
_cell.angle_beta   90.00
_cell.angle_gamma   90.00
#
_symmetry.space_group_name_H-M   'P 1'
#
loop_
_entity.id
_entity.type
_entity.pdbx_description
1 polymer ?
#
loop_
_entity_poly.entity_id
_entity_poly.type
_entity_poly.pdbx_seq_one_letter_code
_entity_poly.pdbx_strand_id
1 'polypeptide(L)'
;MTHQLKIFNSLTGEKELFTPLHDNNVGMYVCGPTVYSNVHLGNVRTFMSFDFIYRSLKFLGYKVRYVRNITDAGHLTDDGDVNNDRFVKQSRLEKLEPMEIVQKYTVDFHKVLELFNLLPPTIEPTATGHILEQIQLTEKLLKDGFAYESNGSVYFDVIEYNKRGLNYGELSRRNIEELFANTRDLDGQGEKRNPQDFALWKKASPAHIMRWASPWGDGFPGWHLECTVMSTKYLGNQFDIHGGGMDLKFPHHECEIAQGKAGHGESPVRYWMHANMLTMNGQRMSKSTGNYILPMQLVSGDNTFFEKPFAPAVIRFSFMQAHYRSVLDISNEAMLAAEKGFARLMEAVKTVNELTTDLEQPTSLPIAEWKQKCYDALLDDFNSPILIAHLFEAVKWIFQVKNGEEKIAISELKELQTLMNAFVFDVLGLRSEEQTSGNNDKLDGVLQLLINMRMEARANKDFALSDKIRDELLALGIQLKDGKEGTSYSLN
;
A
#
# COMPACT_ATOMS: atom_id res chain seq x y z
N MET A 1 22.49 -17.80 4.46
CA MET A 1 22.35 -18.26 3.06
C MET A 1 22.21 -17.03 2.19
N THR A 2 23.04 -16.87 1.17
CA THR A 2 22.84 -15.82 0.17
C THR A 2 21.67 -16.24 -0.71
N HIS A 3 20.50 -15.71 -0.46
CA HIS A 3 19.33 -15.95 -1.29
C HIS A 3 19.54 -15.33 -2.68
N GLN A 4 19.31 -16.10 -3.75
CA GLN A 4 19.35 -15.57 -5.12
C GLN A 4 17.99 -14.99 -5.49
N LEU A 5 17.61 -13.91 -4.81
CA LEU A 5 16.39 -13.17 -5.14
C LEU A 5 16.51 -12.54 -6.53
N LYS A 6 15.54 -12.80 -7.39
CA LYS A 6 15.39 -12.13 -8.69
C LYS A 6 14.18 -11.21 -8.65
N ILE A 7 14.33 -10.01 -9.18
CA ILE A 7 13.27 -8.99 -9.24
C ILE A 7 13.09 -8.57 -10.69
N PHE A 8 11.86 -8.45 -11.13
CA PHE A 8 11.56 -7.88 -12.43
C PHE A 8 11.75 -6.35 -12.40
N ASN A 9 12.70 -5.87 -13.18
CA ASN A 9 12.98 -4.45 -13.31
C ASN A 9 12.22 -3.87 -14.52
N SER A 10 11.30 -2.97 -14.27
CA SER A 10 10.50 -2.33 -15.33
C SER A 10 11.34 -1.48 -16.30
N LEU A 11 12.52 -1.02 -15.85
CA LEU A 11 13.45 -0.25 -16.69
C LEU A 11 14.06 -1.14 -17.78
N THR A 12 14.60 -2.30 -17.40
CA THR A 12 15.20 -3.25 -18.36
C THR A 12 14.16 -4.15 -18.99
N GLY A 13 13.05 -4.41 -18.28
CA GLY A 13 11.98 -5.32 -18.71
C GLY A 13 12.30 -6.79 -18.49
N GLU A 14 13.28 -7.09 -17.64
CA GLU A 14 13.78 -8.42 -17.35
C GLU A 14 13.81 -8.71 -15.84
N LYS A 15 13.85 -10.00 -15.48
CA LYS A 15 14.14 -10.41 -14.10
C LYS A 15 15.65 -10.39 -13.90
N GLU A 16 16.09 -9.59 -12.95
CA GLU A 16 17.50 -9.42 -12.59
C GLU A 16 17.79 -9.99 -11.22
N LEU A 17 19.03 -10.43 -10.99
CA LEU A 17 19.48 -10.78 -9.65
C LEU A 17 19.49 -9.52 -8.76
N PHE A 18 18.76 -9.57 -7.66
CA PHE A 18 18.71 -8.48 -6.71
C PHE A 18 20.02 -8.37 -5.94
N THR A 19 20.69 -7.26 -6.09
CA THR A 19 21.90 -6.91 -5.36
C THR A 19 21.68 -5.54 -4.73
N PRO A 20 21.48 -5.45 -3.40
CA PRO A 20 21.30 -4.17 -2.73
C PRO A 20 22.55 -3.31 -2.82
N LEU A 21 22.38 -1.98 -2.78
CA LEU A 21 23.48 -1.02 -2.77
C LEU A 21 24.37 -1.16 -1.53
N HIS A 22 23.77 -1.54 -0.42
CA HIS A 22 24.44 -1.75 0.87
C HIS A 22 24.09 -3.14 1.39
N ASP A 23 25.07 -3.91 1.78
CA ASP A 23 24.89 -5.29 2.26
C ASP A 23 23.76 -5.40 3.28
N ASN A 24 22.80 -6.27 3.00
CA ASN A 24 21.62 -6.54 3.81
C ASN A 24 20.70 -5.32 4.12
N ASN A 25 21.02 -4.11 3.62
CA ASN A 25 20.17 -2.93 3.79
C ASN A 25 19.54 -2.57 2.46
N VAL A 26 18.22 -2.40 2.45
CA VAL A 26 17.46 -2.08 1.24
C VAL A 26 16.75 -0.74 1.44
N GLY A 27 17.00 0.21 0.54
CA GLY A 27 16.23 1.43 0.42
C GLY A 27 15.04 1.19 -0.51
N MET A 28 13.82 1.34 0.00
CA MET A 28 12.60 1.17 -0.78
C MET A 28 11.74 2.42 -0.68
N TYR A 29 11.40 3.02 -1.82
CA TYR A 29 10.44 4.11 -1.92
C TYR A 29 9.20 3.65 -2.68
N VAL A 30 8.01 3.98 -2.19
CA VAL A 30 6.75 3.71 -2.89
C VAL A 30 5.93 4.99 -2.94
N CYS A 31 5.51 5.40 -4.14
CA CYS A 31 4.63 6.55 -4.29
C CYS A 31 3.34 6.37 -3.49
N GLY A 32 3.07 7.32 -2.63
CA GLY A 32 1.90 7.35 -1.76
C GLY A 32 0.67 7.95 -2.43
N PRO A 33 -0.41 8.11 -1.70
CA PRO A 33 -1.65 8.67 -2.23
C PRO A 33 -1.60 10.20 -2.32
N THR A 34 -2.38 10.75 -3.25
CA THR A 34 -2.78 12.14 -3.20
C THR A 34 -4.06 12.24 -2.36
N VAL A 35 -3.97 12.89 -1.21
CA VAL A 35 -5.00 12.86 -0.17
C VAL A 35 -6.10 13.92 -0.34
N TYR A 36 -6.69 14.01 -1.53
CA TYR A 36 -7.87 14.84 -1.80
C TYR A 36 -9.20 14.06 -1.81
N SER A 37 -9.14 12.74 -1.79
CA SER A 37 -10.32 11.85 -1.76
C SER A 37 -9.95 10.48 -1.19
N ASN A 38 -10.97 9.69 -0.83
CA ASN A 38 -10.77 8.32 -0.40
C ASN A 38 -10.02 7.49 -1.45
N VAL A 39 -9.13 6.63 -0.97
CA VAL A 39 -8.46 5.64 -1.82
C VAL A 39 -9.45 4.58 -2.27
N HIS A 40 -9.32 4.12 -3.51
CA HIS A 40 -10.12 3.03 -4.06
C HIS A 40 -9.37 1.69 -4.02
N LEU A 41 -10.08 0.59 -4.29
CA LEU A 41 -9.48 -0.76 -4.23
C LEU A 41 -8.24 -0.92 -5.13
N GLY A 42 -8.16 -0.21 -6.26
CA GLY A 42 -6.97 -0.23 -7.13
C GLY A 42 -5.73 0.34 -6.44
N ASN A 43 -5.88 1.43 -5.67
CA ASN A 43 -4.78 1.95 -4.85
C ASN A 43 -4.38 0.95 -3.77
N VAL A 44 -5.38 0.35 -3.08
CA VAL A 44 -5.14 -0.64 -2.04
C VAL A 44 -4.38 -1.85 -2.59
N ARG A 45 -4.69 -2.30 -3.83
CA ARG A 45 -3.93 -3.37 -4.48
C ARG A 45 -2.45 -3.02 -4.61
N THR A 46 -2.13 -1.81 -5.05
CA THR A 46 -0.74 -1.36 -5.15
C THR A 46 -0.06 -1.40 -3.79
N PHE A 47 -0.67 -0.82 -2.77
CA PHE A 47 -0.09 -0.82 -1.41
C PHE A 47 0.03 -2.22 -0.81
N MET A 48 -0.95 -3.11 -1.03
CA MET A 48 -0.86 -4.52 -0.61
C MET A 48 0.29 -5.26 -1.31
N SER A 49 0.51 -5.00 -2.60
CA SER A 49 1.60 -5.60 -3.36
C SER A 49 2.96 -5.21 -2.77
N PHE A 50 3.15 -3.93 -2.45
CA PHE A 50 4.40 -3.46 -1.84
C PHE A 50 4.53 -3.82 -0.35
N ASP A 51 3.44 -3.98 0.38
CA ASP A 51 3.47 -4.56 1.72
C ASP A 51 3.94 -6.02 1.69
N PHE A 52 3.45 -6.82 0.74
CA PHE A 52 3.91 -8.19 0.55
C PHE A 52 5.40 -8.24 0.18
N ILE A 53 5.87 -7.38 -0.71
CA ILE A 53 7.29 -7.25 -1.07
C ILE A 53 8.12 -6.85 0.17
N TYR A 54 7.68 -5.85 0.92
CA TYR A 54 8.33 -5.39 2.15
C TYR A 54 8.42 -6.51 3.20
N ARG A 55 7.32 -7.24 3.44
CA ARG A 55 7.29 -8.40 4.36
C ARG A 55 8.22 -9.50 3.89
N SER A 56 8.22 -9.81 2.59
CA SER A 56 9.07 -10.83 1.99
C SER A 56 10.56 -10.49 2.14
N LEU A 57 10.95 -9.24 1.87
CA LEU A 57 12.33 -8.78 2.08
C LEU A 57 12.75 -8.91 3.55
N LYS A 58 11.89 -8.52 4.49
CA LYS A 58 12.16 -8.70 5.94
C LYS A 58 12.30 -10.17 6.32
N PHE A 59 11.41 -11.03 5.82
CA PHE A 59 11.45 -12.48 6.06
C PHE A 59 12.73 -13.12 5.50
N LEU A 60 13.22 -12.66 4.36
CA LEU A 60 14.49 -13.08 3.76
C LEU A 60 15.72 -12.50 4.47
N GLY A 61 15.55 -11.69 5.53
CA GLY A 61 16.62 -11.19 6.39
C GLY A 61 17.16 -9.81 6.01
N TYR A 62 16.56 -9.12 5.04
CA TYR A 62 16.95 -7.74 4.70
C TYR A 62 16.45 -6.74 5.74
N LYS A 63 17.26 -5.72 6.02
CA LYS A 63 16.86 -4.52 6.77
C LYS A 63 16.34 -3.49 5.77
N VAL A 64 15.04 -3.25 5.77
CA VAL A 64 14.42 -2.37 4.78
C VAL A 64 14.09 -1.02 5.40
N ARG A 65 14.63 0.07 4.80
CA ARG A 65 14.15 1.43 5.03
C ARG A 65 13.07 1.70 4.00
N TYR A 66 11.83 1.61 4.44
CA TYR A 66 10.66 1.83 3.59
C TYR A 66 10.15 3.27 3.75
N VAL A 67 10.18 4.03 2.67
CA VAL A 67 9.66 5.41 2.58
C VAL A 67 8.42 5.40 1.69
N ARG A 68 7.34 6.00 2.16
CA ARG A 68 6.12 6.24 1.38
C ARG A 68 5.63 7.66 1.67
N ASN A 69 5.47 8.47 0.64
CA ASN A 69 5.01 9.84 0.83
C ASN A 69 3.50 9.96 0.99
N ILE A 70 3.09 11.12 1.52
CA ILE A 70 1.75 11.67 1.39
C ILE A 70 1.86 12.90 0.48
N THR A 71 1.16 12.86 -0.65
CA THR A 71 1.00 14.02 -1.52
C THR A 71 -0.13 14.89 -1.00
N ASP A 72 0.24 15.93 -0.26
CA ASP A 72 -0.63 16.87 0.44
C ASP A 72 -0.52 18.30 -0.12
N ALA A 73 0.17 18.48 -1.23
CA ALA A 73 0.25 19.74 -1.98
C ALA A 73 -0.74 19.76 -3.15
N GLY A 74 -1.16 20.94 -3.57
CA GLY A 74 -2.10 21.11 -4.69
C GLY A 74 -1.55 20.56 -6.01
N HIS A 75 -2.37 19.84 -6.74
CA HIS A 75 -2.07 19.37 -8.09
C HIS A 75 -3.09 19.89 -9.07
N LEU A 76 -2.60 20.43 -10.17
CA LEU A 76 -3.43 20.65 -11.33
C LEU A 76 -3.67 19.29 -12.01
N THR A 77 -4.93 19.00 -12.34
CA THR A 77 -5.29 17.81 -13.14
C THR A 77 -4.77 17.89 -14.56
N ASP A 78 -4.62 19.13 -15.04
CA ASP A 78 -4.09 19.50 -16.33
C ASP A 78 -3.29 20.79 -16.13
N ASP A 79 -2.19 20.96 -16.83
CA ASP A 79 -1.22 22.06 -16.65
C ASP A 79 -1.79 23.51 -16.83
N GLY A 80 -3.11 23.67 -16.97
CA GLY A 80 -3.71 24.87 -17.51
C GLY A 80 -4.56 25.74 -16.61
N ASP A 81 -5.32 25.19 -15.66
CA ASP A 81 -6.27 26.02 -14.90
C ASP A 81 -6.12 25.82 -13.38
N VAL A 82 -5.78 26.91 -12.69
CA VAL A 82 -5.69 26.99 -11.21
C VAL A 82 -7.02 26.60 -10.52
N ASN A 83 -8.16 26.71 -11.22
CA ASN A 83 -9.45 26.26 -10.74
C ASN A 83 -9.62 24.74 -10.77
N ASN A 84 -8.71 24.01 -11.42
CA ASN A 84 -8.70 22.57 -11.53
C ASN A 84 -7.82 21.87 -10.48
N ASP A 85 -7.25 22.58 -9.51
CA ASP A 85 -6.61 21.95 -8.36
C ASP A 85 -7.60 21.05 -7.63
N ARG A 86 -7.23 19.78 -7.49
CA ARG A 86 -8.10 18.76 -6.88
C ARG A 86 -8.44 19.05 -5.43
N PHE A 87 -7.50 19.60 -4.66
CA PHE A 87 -7.72 19.98 -3.26
C PHE A 87 -8.67 21.18 -3.17
N VAL A 88 -8.46 22.22 -3.98
CA VAL A 88 -9.34 23.39 -4.02
C VAL A 88 -10.75 23.01 -4.48
N LYS A 89 -10.87 22.14 -5.48
CA LYS A 89 -12.17 21.64 -5.94
C LYS A 89 -12.89 20.84 -4.85
N GLN A 90 -12.19 19.93 -4.18
CA GLN A 90 -12.76 19.12 -3.11
C GLN A 90 -13.11 19.97 -1.88
N SER A 91 -12.25 20.91 -1.52
CA SER A 91 -12.47 21.91 -0.48
C SER A 91 -13.78 22.71 -0.70
N ARG A 92 -14.00 23.20 -1.93
CA ARG A 92 -15.24 23.88 -2.30
C ARG A 92 -16.47 22.97 -2.22
N LEU A 93 -16.35 21.72 -2.65
CA LEU A 93 -17.44 20.74 -2.61
C LEU A 93 -17.84 20.40 -1.16
N GLU A 94 -16.86 20.24 -0.29
CA GLU A 94 -17.08 19.88 1.12
C GLU A 94 -17.20 21.08 2.05
N LYS A 95 -16.95 22.32 1.55
CA LYS A 95 -16.92 23.58 2.33
C LYS A 95 -15.90 23.53 3.48
N LEU A 96 -14.74 22.92 3.22
CA LEU A 96 -13.62 22.77 4.16
C LEU A 96 -12.39 23.52 3.62
N GLU A 97 -11.46 23.85 4.51
CA GLU A 97 -10.12 24.31 4.16
C GLU A 97 -9.33 23.19 3.47
N PRO A 98 -8.42 23.47 2.51
CA PRO A 98 -7.59 22.44 1.88
C PRO A 98 -6.84 21.53 2.88
N MET A 99 -6.31 22.09 3.97
CA MET A 99 -5.60 21.30 4.99
C MET A 99 -6.54 20.44 5.84
N GLU A 100 -7.82 20.79 5.97
CA GLU A 100 -8.83 19.91 6.58
C GLU A 100 -9.13 18.72 5.66
N ILE A 101 -9.16 18.93 4.34
CA ILE A 101 -9.27 17.87 3.33
C ILE A 101 -8.07 16.91 3.45
N VAL A 102 -6.85 17.45 3.47
CA VAL A 102 -5.61 16.69 3.66
C VAL A 102 -5.69 15.84 4.92
N GLN A 103 -6.02 16.44 6.05
CA GLN A 103 -6.12 15.73 7.34
C GLN A 103 -7.16 14.61 7.28
N LYS A 104 -8.37 14.91 6.80
CA LYS A 104 -9.47 13.95 6.69
C LYS A 104 -9.07 12.71 5.90
N TYR A 105 -8.56 12.89 4.69
CA TYR A 105 -8.25 11.78 3.79
C TYR A 105 -6.93 11.07 4.13
N THR A 106 -6.00 11.74 4.80
CA THR A 106 -4.80 11.07 5.35
C THR A 106 -5.19 10.10 6.48
N VAL A 107 -6.06 10.53 7.39
CA VAL A 107 -6.56 9.66 8.47
C VAL A 107 -7.36 8.49 7.89
N ASP A 108 -8.23 8.74 6.90
CA ASP A 108 -8.98 7.69 6.23
C ASP A 108 -8.06 6.69 5.53
N PHE A 109 -7.04 7.16 4.83
CA PHE A 109 -6.03 6.32 4.20
C PHE A 109 -5.34 5.39 5.20
N HIS A 110 -4.87 5.92 6.34
CA HIS A 110 -4.24 5.10 7.38
C HIS A 110 -5.19 4.04 7.94
N LYS A 111 -6.46 4.38 8.18
CA LYS A 111 -7.47 3.41 8.61
C LYS A 111 -7.68 2.29 7.59
N VAL A 112 -7.70 2.62 6.31
CA VAL A 112 -7.81 1.62 5.24
C VAL A 112 -6.59 0.69 5.22
N LEU A 113 -5.38 1.22 5.40
CA LEU A 113 -4.18 0.38 5.45
C LEU A 113 -4.17 -0.54 6.67
N GLU A 114 -4.56 -0.04 7.83
CA GLU A 114 -4.67 -0.82 9.07
C GLU A 114 -5.72 -1.93 8.93
N LEU A 115 -6.88 -1.61 8.35
CA LEU A 115 -7.96 -2.57 8.06
C LEU A 115 -7.46 -3.80 7.30
N PHE A 116 -6.59 -3.60 6.33
CA PHE A 116 -6.00 -4.66 5.53
C PHE A 116 -4.67 -5.19 6.09
N ASN A 117 -4.29 -4.84 7.31
CA ASN A 117 -3.04 -5.27 7.95
C ASN A 117 -1.76 -4.93 7.15
N LEU A 118 -1.72 -3.75 6.53
CA LEU A 118 -0.50 -3.28 5.90
C LEU A 118 0.45 -2.71 6.95
N LEU A 119 1.73 -3.06 6.87
CA LEU A 119 2.75 -2.51 7.74
C LEU A 119 2.98 -1.02 7.44
N PRO A 120 3.16 -0.18 8.45
CA PRO A 120 3.52 1.22 8.22
C PRO A 120 4.91 1.31 7.57
N PRO A 121 5.15 2.36 6.77
CA PRO A 121 6.51 2.67 6.32
C PRO A 121 7.39 3.08 7.51
N THR A 122 8.71 3.01 7.35
CA THR A 122 9.64 3.51 8.37
C THR A 122 9.68 5.04 8.40
N ILE A 123 9.40 5.69 7.27
CA ILE A 123 9.31 7.15 7.12
C ILE A 123 8.15 7.46 6.18
N GLU A 124 7.26 8.37 6.60
CA GLU A 124 6.15 8.84 5.77
C GLU A 124 6.19 10.37 5.62
N PRO A 125 7.00 10.89 4.67
CA PRO A 125 7.16 12.32 4.45
C PRO A 125 5.96 12.90 3.71
N THR A 126 5.70 14.20 3.92
CA THR A 126 4.68 14.96 3.18
C THR A 126 5.33 15.90 2.17
N ALA A 127 4.65 16.17 1.06
CA ALA A 127 5.12 17.12 0.05
C ALA A 127 5.25 18.54 0.62
N THR A 128 4.27 18.97 1.43
CA THR A 128 4.30 20.29 2.10
C THR A 128 5.44 20.44 3.10
N GLY A 129 5.86 19.33 3.74
CA GLY A 129 7.02 19.32 4.64
C GLY A 129 8.38 19.43 3.94
N HIS A 130 8.41 19.43 2.60
CA HIS A 130 9.64 19.38 1.79
C HIS A 130 9.69 20.48 0.71
N ILE A 131 8.96 21.57 0.90
CA ILE A 131 8.91 22.70 -0.06
C ILE A 131 10.31 23.30 -0.28
N LEU A 132 11.10 23.45 0.78
CA LEU A 132 12.45 24.03 0.67
C LEU A 132 13.36 23.20 -0.24
N GLU A 133 13.37 21.89 -0.04
CA GLU A 133 14.20 20.98 -0.85
C GLU A 133 13.71 20.92 -2.31
N GLN A 134 12.41 21.05 -2.54
CA GLN A 134 11.84 21.12 -3.89
C GLN A 134 12.27 22.42 -4.61
N ILE A 135 12.29 23.54 -3.90
CA ILE A 135 12.82 24.80 -4.43
C ILE A 135 14.31 24.65 -4.74
N GLN A 136 15.10 24.08 -3.82
CA GLN A 136 16.56 23.88 -4.00
C GLN A 136 16.89 23.01 -5.22
N LEU A 137 16.15 21.90 -5.43
CA LEU A 137 16.36 21.07 -6.62
C LEU A 137 15.96 21.81 -7.90
N THR A 138 14.89 22.58 -7.87
CA THR A 138 14.45 23.42 -9.01
C THR A 138 15.50 24.47 -9.35
N GLU A 139 16.07 25.19 -8.36
CA GLU A 139 17.16 26.14 -8.56
C GLU A 139 18.39 25.46 -9.17
N LYS A 140 18.74 24.27 -8.68
CA LYS A 140 19.85 23.49 -9.24
C LYS A 140 19.62 23.14 -10.70
N LEU A 141 18.43 22.62 -11.05
CA LEU A 141 18.09 22.26 -12.43
C LEU A 141 18.09 23.47 -13.38
N LEU A 142 17.65 24.65 -12.90
CA LEU A 142 17.76 25.92 -13.62
C LEU A 142 19.22 26.30 -13.86
N LYS A 143 20.03 26.29 -12.80
CA LYS A 143 21.47 26.63 -12.86
C LYS A 143 22.23 25.71 -13.80
N ASP A 144 21.92 24.41 -13.78
CA ASP A 144 22.55 23.40 -14.61
C ASP A 144 21.99 23.39 -16.05
N GLY A 145 20.99 24.22 -16.35
CA GLY A 145 20.41 24.42 -17.68
C GLY A 145 19.48 23.29 -18.15
N PHE A 146 18.92 22.49 -17.22
CA PHE A 146 17.89 21.47 -17.51
C PHE A 146 16.45 22.00 -17.34
N ALA A 147 16.32 23.24 -16.88
CA ALA A 147 15.04 23.87 -16.65
C ALA A 147 15.06 25.32 -17.13
N TYR A 148 13.89 25.91 -17.29
CA TYR A 148 13.70 27.31 -17.66
C TYR A 148 12.49 27.92 -16.95
N GLU A 149 12.57 29.23 -16.73
CA GLU A 149 11.47 30.03 -16.19
C GLU A 149 10.58 30.54 -17.33
N SER A 150 9.27 30.51 -17.11
CA SER A 150 8.26 31.09 -18.00
C SER A 150 7.09 31.62 -17.15
N ASN A 151 6.81 32.93 -17.24
CA ASN A 151 5.71 33.63 -16.56
C ASN A 151 5.63 33.41 -15.03
N GLY A 152 6.77 33.16 -14.37
CA GLY A 152 6.85 32.86 -12.92
C GLY A 152 6.58 31.39 -12.58
N SER A 153 6.47 30.53 -13.58
CA SER A 153 6.52 29.07 -13.45
C SER A 153 7.87 28.55 -13.91
N VAL A 154 8.29 27.38 -13.44
CA VAL A 154 9.52 26.72 -13.86
C VAL A 154 9.20 25.35 -14.46
N TYR A 155 9.78 25.09 -15.62
CA TYR A 155 9.58 23.87 -16.38
C TYR A 155 10.88 23.14 -16.63
N PHE A 156 10.85 21.81 -16.58
CA PHE A 156 11.94 20.95 -17.02
C PHE A 156 11.97 20.90 -18.55
N ASP A 157 13.15 21.11 -19.16
CA ASP A 157 13.38 21.12 -20.60
C ASP A 157 13.76 19.72 -21.09
N VAL A 158 12.77 18.97 -21.56
CA VAL A 158 12.94 17.58 -22.02
C VAL A 158 13.80 17.53 -23.29
N ILE A 159 13.73 18.54 -24.17
CA ILE A 159 14.56 18.58 -25.37
C ILE A 159 16.01 18.79 -25.02
N GLU A 160 16.31 19.71 -24.12
CA GLU A 160 17.69 19.95 -23.67
C GLU A 160 18.26 18.73 -22.94
N TYR A 161 17.46 18.05 -22.11
CA TYR A 161 17.84 16.80 -21.45
C TYR A 161 18.30 15.74 -22.48
N ASN A 162 17.54 15.56 -23.56
CA ASN A 162 17.89 14.60 -24.62
C ASN A 162 19.10 15.04 -25.47
N LYS A 163 19.24 16.33 -25.76
CA LYS A 163 20.41 16.87 -26.48
C LYS A 163 21.72 16.59 -25.75
N ARG A 164 21.70 16.47 -24.43
CA ARG A 164 22.86 16.13 -23.60
C ARG A 164 23.13 14.62 -23.52
N GLY A 165 22.49 13.82 -24.35
CA GLY A 165 22.68 12.38 -24.44
C GLY A 165 21.96 11.56 -23.36
N LEU A 166 21.05 12.20 -22.63
CA LEU A 166 20.13 11.54 -21.72
C LEU A 166 18.87 11.12 -22.49
N ASN A 167 18.11 10.15 -21.98
CA ASN A 167 16.98 9.59 -22.72
C ASN A 167 15.68 9.70 -21.91
N TYR A 168 14.83 10.67 -22.25
CA TYR A 168 13.47 10.74 -21.71
C TYR A 168 12.56 9.74 -22.43
N GLY A 169 11.95 8.84 -21.73
CA GLY A 169 11.17 7.73 -22.29
C GLY A 169 11.82 6.36 -22.09
N GLU A 170 12.97 6.28 -21.39
CA GLU A 170 13.70 5.02 -21.18
C GLU A 170 12.91 3.99 -20.36
N LEU A 171 12.15 4.41 -19.35
CA LEU A 171 11.33 3.54 -18.52
C LEU A 171 10.06 3.11 -19.25
N SER A 172 9.39 4.06 -19.88
CA SER A 172 8.12 3.83 -20.57
C SER A 172 8.32 3.15 -21.93
N ARG A 173 9.55 3.20 -22.48
CA ARG A 173 9.92 2.75 -23.82
C ARG A 173 9.12 3.47 -24.91
N ARG A 174 8.72 4.72 -24.64
CA ARG A 174 8.02 5.57 -25.61
C ARG A 174 9.01 6.36 -26.42
N ASN A 175 8.80 6.40 -27.73
CA ASN A 175 9.53 7.29 -28.59
C ASN A 175 9.01 8.72 -28.38
N ILE A 176 9.95 9.68 -28.28
CA ILE A 176 9.64 11.11 -28.12
C ILE A 176 8.76 11.61 -29.27
N GLU A 177 8.99 11.16 -30.50
CA GLU A 177 8.18 11.52 -31.67
C GLU A 177 6.71 11.07 -31.51
N GLU A 178 6.45 9.92 -30.90
CA GLU A 178 5.10 9.45 -30.55
C GLU A 178 4.48 10.27 -29.42
N LEU A 179 5.29 10.79 -28.49
CA LEU A 179 4.84 11.69 -27.45
C LEU A 179 4.41 13.04 -28.04
N PHE A 180 5.12 13.56 -29.04
CA PHE A 180 4.74 14.77 -29.78
C PHE A 180 3.40 14.59 -30.51
N ALA A 181 3.19 13.44 -31.16
CA ALA A 181 2.00 13.19 -31.96
C ALA A 181 0.72 13.01 -31.13
N ASN A 182 0.84 12.64 -29.85
CA ASN A 182 -0.30 12.33 -28.97
C ASN A 182 -0.62 13.42 -27.93
N THR A 183 0.11 14.54 -27.91
CA THR A 183 -0.22 15.67 -27.04
C THR A 183 -1.47 16.38 -27.56
N ARG A 184 -2.58 16.22 -26.82
CA ARG A 184 -3.78 17.05 -27.03
C ARG A 184 -3.46 18.50 -26.70
N ASP A 185 -4.08 19.43 -27.40
CA ASP A 185 -4.11 20.86 -27.01
C ASP A 185 -4.77 20.98 -25.64
N LEU A 186 -3.95 20.99 -24.59
CA LEU A 186 -4.40 21.23 -23.22
C LEU A 186 -4.21 22.70 -22.88
N ASP A 187 -5.16 23.31 -22.18
CA ASP A 187 -5.06 24.68 -21.69
C ASP A 187 -3.79 24.85 -20.81
N GLY A 188 -2.99 25.88 -21.08
CA GLY A 188 -1.72 26.15 -20.39
C GLY A 188 -0.45 25.82 -21.17
N GLN A 189 -0.57 25.28 -22.39
CA GLN A 189 0.60 25.01 -23.26
C GLN A 189 1.31 26.29 -23.72
N GLY A 190 0.69 27.44 -23.64
CA GLY A 190 1.30 28.74 -24.01
C GLY A 190 2.52 29.14 -23.16
N GLU A 191 2.73 28.53 -21.98
CA GLU A 191 3.87 28.79 -21.12
C GLU A 191 5.04 27.84 -21.36
N LYS A 192 4.80 26.65 -21.91
CA LYS A 192 5.82 25.65 -22.18
C LYS A 192 6.51 25.91 -23.53
N ARG A 193 7.82 25.68 -23.57
CA ARG A 193 8.56 25.69 -24.84
C ARG A 193 8.20 24.51 -25.74
N ASN A 194 7.98 23.35 -25.12
CA ASN A 194 7.61 22.11 -25.80
C ASN A 194 6.51 21.39 -25.03
N PRO A 195 5.60 20.68 -25.72
CA PRO A 195 4.45 20.01 -25.09
C PRO A 195 4.83 18.97 -24.01
N GLN A 196 5.98 18.30 -24.17
CA GLN A 196 6.47 17.27 -23.24
C GLN A 196 7.20 17.83 -22.00
N ASP A 197 7.50 19.14 -21.98
CA ASP A 197 8.09 19.77 -20.82
C ASP A 197 7.10 19.67 -19.64
N PHE A 198 7.61 19.48 -18.44
CA PHE A 198 6.75 19.32 -17.28
C PHE A 198 7.13 20.30 -16.16
N ALA A 199 6.13 20.66 -15.37
CA ALA A 199 6.31 21.67 -14.34
C ALA A 199 7.18 21.14 -13.18
N LEU A 200 8.14 21.97 -12.75
CA LEU A 200 8.88 21.82 -11.50
C LEU A 200 8.28 22.74 -10.43
N TRP A 201 7.89 23.95 -10.82
CA TRP A 201 7.23 24.93 -9.98
C TRP A 201 6.16 25.67 -10.78
N LYS A 202 4.95 25.74 -10.26
CA LYS A 202 3.84 26.46 -10.91
C LYS A 202 3.53 27.74 -10.14
N LYS A 203 3.39 28.85 -10.87
CA LYS A 203 2.92 30.11 -10.32
C LYS A 203 1.49 29.96 -9.78
N ALA A 204 1.28 30.37 -8.55
CA ALA A 204 -0.04 30.40 -7.94
C ALA A 204 -0.81 31.68 -8.31
N SER A 205 -2.12 31.57 -8.49
CA SER A 205 -2.98 32.76 -8.51
C SER A 205 -3.20 33.29 -7.09
N PRO A 206 -3.61 34.56 -6.92
CA PRO A 206 -3.94 35.09 -5.60
C PRO A 206 -5.02 34.31 -4.84
N ALA A 207 -5.90 33.62 -5.56
CA ALA A 207 -6.97 32.80 -5.01
C ALA A 207 -6.52 31.38 -4.60
N HIS A 208 -5.30 30.98 -4.95
CA HIS A 208 -4.76 29.67 -4.61
C HIS A 208 -4.28 29.67 -3.15
N ILE A 209 -4.92 28.85 -2.31
CA ILE A 209 -4.64 28.84 -0.86
C ILE A 209 -3.31 28.14 -0.57
N MET A 210 -3.08 26.97 -1.17
CA MET A 210 -1.86 26.19 -0.98
C MET A 210 -0.74 26.70 -1.87
N ARG A 211 -0.06 27.75 -1.43
CA ARG A 211 1.06 28.37 -2.15
C ARG A 211 2.18 28.77 -1.19
N TRP A 212 3.37 28.80 -1.70
CA TRP A 212 4.58 29.11 -0.94
C TRP A 212 5.42 30.13 -1.70
N ALA A 213 6.08 30.99 -0.96
CA ALA A 213 7.06 31.94 -1.52
C ALA A 213 8.25 31.19 -2.11
N SER A 214 8.69 31.59 -3.28
CA SER A 214 9.86 31.05 -3.98
C SER A 214 10.63 32.17 -4.69
N PRO A 215 11.85 31.90 -5.22
CA PRO A 215 12.57 32.86 -6.03
C PRO A 215 11.83 33.35 -7.27
N TRP A 216 10.85 32.58 -7.75
CA TRP A 216 10.02 32.87 -8.95
C TRP A 216 8.68 33.50 -8.60
N GLY A 217 8.44 33.76 -7.32
CA GLY A 217 7.18 34.25 -6.79
C GLY A 217 6.36 33.18 -6.05
N ASP A 218 5.14 33.55 -5.63
CA ASP A 218 4.24 32.62 -4.95
C ASP A 218 3.80 31.50 -5.92
N GLY A 219 3.97 30.25 -5.48
CA GLY A 219 3.69 29.10 -6.30
C GLY A 219 3.58 27.79 -5.49
N PHE A 220 3.55 26.69 -6.21
CA PHE A 220 3.50 25.34 -5.64
C PHE A 220 4.32 24.36 -6.50
N PRO A 221 4.80 23.26 -5.93
CA PRO A 221 5.64 22.31 -6.65
C PRO A 221 4.90 21.51 -7.71
N GLY A 222 5.63 21.07 -8.73
CA GLY A 222 5.17 20.08 -9.69
C GLY A 222 5.10 18.68 -9.06
N TRP A 223 4.11 17.91 -9.44
CA TRP A 223 3.81 16.59 -8.86
C TRP A 223 4.98 15.59 -8.85
N HIS A 224 5.81 15.60 -9.87
CA HIS A 224 6.92 14.64 -10.00
C HIS A 224 8.12 15.01 -9.11
N LEU A 225 8.27 16.30 -8.80
CA LEU A 225 9.37 16.82 -8.00
C LEU A 225 9.33 16.34 -6.55
N GLU A 226 8.13 16.14 -6.02
CA GLU A 226 7.89 15.71 -4.65
C GLU A 226 8.57 14.38 -4.33
N CYS A 227 8.30 13.36 -5.15
CA CYS A 227 8.85 12.02 -4.96
C CYS A 227 10.37 12.00 -5.17
N THR A 228 10.88 12.71 -6.17
CA THR A 228 12.33 12.85 -6.40
C THR A 228 13.04 13.41 -5.19
N VAL A 229 12.50 14.47 -4.61
CA VAL A 229 13.11 15.16 -3.46
C VAL A 229 13.02 14.32 -2.20
N MET A 230 11.83 13.77 -1.90
CA MET A 230 11.63 12.99 -0.69
C MET A 230 12.40 11.66 -0.72
N SER A 231 12.44 10.97 -1.87
CA SER A 231 13.23 9.75 -2.01
C SER A 231 14.73 10.03 -1.81
N THR A 232 15.27 11.05 -2.47
CA THR A 232 16.67 11.45 -2.35
C THR A 232 17.03 11.83 -0.92
N LYS A 233 16.18 12.60 -0.24
CA LYS A 233 16.45 13.05 1.13
C LYS A 233 16.60 11.89 2.12
N TYR A 234 15.79 10.86 2.00
CA TYR A 234 15.73 9.77 2.99
C TYR A 234 16.49 8.51 2.58
N LEU A 235 16.73 8.32 1.28
CA LEU A 235 17.37 7.11 0.76
C LEU A 235 18.72 7.39 0.05
N GLY A 236 19.02 8.66 -0.23
CA GLY A 236 20.21 9.06 -0.98
C GLY A 236 19.95 9.27 -2.47
N ASN A 237 20.96 9.74 -3.20
CA ASN A 237 20.83 10.04 -4.64
C ASN A 237 20.50 8.80 -5.48
N GLN A 238 20.95 7.63 -5.01
CA GLN A 238 20.59 6.35 -5.59
C GLN A 238 20.12 5.39 -4.47
N PHE A 239 19.04 4.64 -4.72
CA PHE A 239 18.51 3.65 -3.81
C PHE A 239 18.03 2.39 -4.56
N ASP A 240 17.62 1.34 -3.82
CA ASP A 240 17.44 0.02 -4.41
C ASP A 240 16.12 -0.10 -5.18
N ILE A 241 14.98 0.14 -4.54
CA ILE A 241 13.67 -0.17 -5.11
C ILE A 241 12.78 1.07 -5.12
N HIS A 242 12.23 1.39 -6.29
CA HIS A 242 11.14 2.37 -6.41
C HIS A 242 9.89 1.67 -6.92
N GLY A 243 8.79 1.83 -6.20
CA GLY A 243 7.52 1.17 -6.47
C GLY A 243 6.34 2.10 -6.66
N GLY A 244 5.38 1.64 -7.46
CA GLY A 244 4.10 2.34 -7.65
C GLY A 244 3.12 1.54 -8.50
N GLY A 245 1.97 2.13 -8.81
CA GLY A 245 1.04 1.56 -9.78
C GLY A 245 1.58 1.65 -11.21
N MET A 246 1.09 0.80 -12.10
CA MET A 246 1.48 0.80 -13.51
C MET A 246 1.15 2.13 -14.21
N ASP A 247 0.16 2.84 -13.74
CA ASP A 247 -0.24 4.18 -14.21
C ASP A 247 0.80 5.25 -13.90
N LEU A 248 1.62 5.07 -12.86
CA LEU A 248 2.71 5.98 -12.52
C LEU A 248 3.95 5.78 -13.40
N LYS A 249 4.07 4.65 -14.11
CA LYS A 249 5.21 4.38 -14.96
C LYS A 249 5.47 5.52 -15.94
N PHE A 250 4.39 6.10 -16.49
CA PHE A 250 4.43 7.28 -17.34
C PHE A 250 3.21 8.17 -17.07
N PRO A 251 3.39 9.50 -16.87
CA PRO A 251 4.66 10.24 -16.96
C PRO A 251 5.45 10.29 -15.64
N HIS A 252 4.86 9.92 -14.49
CA HIS A 252 5.37 10.26 -13.15
C HIS A 252 6.81 9.75 -12.91
N HIS A 253 7.03 8.44 -12.94
CA HIS A 253 8.37 7.86 -12.70
C HIS A 253 9.39 8.21 -13.81
N GLU A 254 8.93 8.39 -15.04
CA GLU A 254 9.79 8.88 -16.12
C GLU A 254 10.35 10.27 -15.82
N CYS A 255 9.51 11.17 -15.31
CA CYS A 255 9.92 12.51 -14.87
C CYS A 255 10.88 12.45 -13.67
N GLU A 256 10.66 11.53 -12.72
CA GLU A 256 11.58 11.35 -11.60
C GLU A 256 12.96 10.87 -12.04
N ILE A 257 13.04 9.96 -13.03
CA ILE A 257 14.32 9.56 -13.64
C ILE A 257 15.02 10.76 -14.25
N ALA A 258 14.29 11.58 -15.02
CA ALA A 258 14.86 12.75 -15.65
C ALA A 258 15.39 13.77 -14.62
N GLN A 259 14.61 14.05 -13.58
CA GLN A 259 15.00 14.93 -12.48
C GLN A 259 16.21 14.39 -11.71
N GLY A 260 16.22 13.08 -11.39
CA GLY A 260 17.33 12.44 -10.68
C GLY A 260 18.63 12.49 -11.47
N LYS A 261 18.60 12.09 -12.75
CA LYS A 261 19.77 12.12 -13.62
C LYS A 261 20.29 13.56 -13.85
N ALA A 262 19.38 14.50 -14.11
CA ALA A 262 19.76 15.90 -14.30
C ALA A 262 20.26 16.55 -13.00
N GLY A 263 19.63 16.25 -11.87
CA GLY A 263 19.96 16.84 -10.58
C GLY A 263 21.18 16.23 -9.89
N HIS A 264 21.39 14.92 -10.06
CA HIS A 264 22.42 14.20 -9.30
C HIS A 264 23.47 13.50 -10.18
N GLY A 265 23.27 13.45 -11.52
CA GLY A 265 24.22 12.87 -12.47
C GLY A 265 24.15 11.36 -12.61
N GLU A 266 23.22 10.70 -11.91
CA GLU A 266 23.05 9.24 -11.94
C GLU A 266 21.59 8.82 -11.91
N SER A 267 21.30 7.57 -12.30
CA SER A 267 19.96 7.02 -12.18
C SER A 267 19.56 6.92 -10.69
N PRO A 268 18.42 7.47 -10.27
CA PRO A 268 18.06 7.51 -8.87
C PRO A 268 17.75 6.13 -8.28
N VAL A 269 17.43 5.13 -9.11
CA VAL A 269 16.90 3.84 -8.66
C VAL A 269 17.52 2.70 -9.45
N ARG A 270 17.83 1.60 -8.75
CA ARG A 270 18.31 0.37 -9.39
C ARG A 270 17.19 -0.47 -9.96
N TYR A 271 16.10 -0.66 -9.21
CA TYR A 271 14.98 -1.54 -9.58
C TYR A 271 13.66 -0.78 -9.56
N TRP A 272 13.07 -0.58 -10.72
CA TRP A 272 11.73 0.00 -10.86
C TRP A 272 10.68 -1.10 -10.86
N MET A 273 9.76 -1.07 -9.91
CA MET A 273 8.73 -2.10 -9.75
C MET A 273 7.34 -1.50 -9.86
N HIS A 274 6.47 -2.15 -10.66
CA HIS A 274 5.12 -1.64 -10.88
C HIS A 274 4.07 -2.71 -10.60
N ALA A 275 3.12 -2.41 -9.72
CA ALA A 275 1.92 -3.21 -9.51
C ALA A 275 0.92 -2.94 -10.64
N ASN A 276 0.38 -4.01 -11.23
CA ASN A 276 -0.58 -3.88 -12.32
C ASN A 276 -1.99 -3.55 -11.79
N MET A 277 -2.86 -3.13 -12.71
CA MET A 277 -4.18 -2.60 -12.38
C MET A 277 -5.13 -3.67 -11.83
N LEU A 278 -6.12 -3.20 -11.10
CA LEU A 278 -7.29 -3.94 -10.68
C LEU A 278 -8.45 -3.64 -11.63
N THR A 279 -9.09 -4.70 -12.12
CA THR A 279 -10.35 -4.63 -12.85
C THR A 279 -11.49 -5.20 -12.01
N MET A 280 -12.71 -4.86 -12.33
CA MET A 280 -13.91 -5.40 -11.70
C MET A 280 -14.87 -5.87 -12.80
N ASN A 281 -15.19 -7.18 -12.80
CA ASN A 281 -15.98 -7.83 -13.84
C ASN A 281 -15.40 -7.57 -15.27
N GLY A 282 -14.09 -7.72 -15.42
CA GLY A 282 -13.38 -7.52 -16.69
C GLY A 282 -13.22 -6.07 -17.14
N GLN A 283 -13.71 -5.10 -16.37
CA GLN A 283 -13.67 -3.68 -16.72
C GLN A 283 -12.76 -2.88 -15.78
N ARG A 284 -12.04 -1.91 -16.34
CA ARG A 284 -11.24 -0.98 -15.53
C ARG A 284 -12.13 -0.21 -14.56
N MET A 285 -11.67 -0.09 -13.31
CA MET A 285 -12.36 0.75 -12.32
C MET A 285 -12.19 2.23 -12.67
N SER A 286 -13.31 2.95 -12.71
CA SER A 286 -13.34 4.38 -12.99
C SER A 286 -14.57 5.02 -12.36
N LYS A 287 -14.39 6.20 -11.74
CA LYS A 287 -15.51 7.01 -11.23
C LYS A 287 -16.46 7.46 -12.35
N SER A 288 -15.92 7.76 -13.53
CA SER A 288 -16.70 8.26 -14.67
C SER A 288 -17.60 7.21 -15.30
N THR A 289 -17.26 5.92 -15.17
CA THR A 289 -18.06 4.81 -15.71
C THR A 289 -19.02 4.21 -14.70
N GLY A 290 -19.01 4.68 -13.44
CA GLY A 290 -19.76 4.08 -12.34
C GLY A 290 -19.21 2.72 -11.86
N ASN A 291 -18.17 2.18 -12.51
CA ASN A 291 -17.48 0.95 -12.09
C ASN A 291 -16.40 1.29 -11.06
N TYR A 292 -16.84 1.62 -9.85
CA TYR A 292 -15.98 2.13 -8.79
C TYR A 292 -16.52 1.70 -7.42
N ILE A 293 -15.65 1.19 -6.57
CA ILE A 293 -15.99 0.78 -5.22
C ILE A 293 -14.89 1.19 -4.23
N LEU A 294 -15.30 1.71 -3.07
CA LEU A 294 -14.40 1.99 -1.97
C LEU A 294 -14.13 0.71 -1.15
N PRO A 295 -12.94 0.59 -0.53
CA PRO A 295 -12.62 -0.54 0.33
C PRO A 295 -13.68 -0.81 1.40
N MET A 296 -14.13 0.24 2.09
CA MET A 296 -15.16 0.12 3.13
C MET A 296 -16.50 -0.39 2.61
N GLN A 297 -16.88 -0.05 1.38
CA GLN A 297 -18.12 -0.54 0.76
C GLN A 297 -18.07 -2.05 0.49
N LEU A 298 -16.89 -2.58 0.14
CA LEU A 298 -16.74 -4.04 -0.03
C LEU A 298 -16.77 -4.76 1.32
N VAL A 299 -16.19 -4.14 2.35
CA VAL A 299 -16.14 -4.70 3.72
C VAL A 299 -17.50 -4.62 4.40
N SER A 300 -18.25 -3.55 4.23
CA SER A 300 -19.58 -3.38 4.83
C SER A 300 -20.70 -4.08 4.04
N GLY A 301 -20.46 -4.40 2.76
CA GLY A 301 -21.49 -4.89 1.84
C GLY A 301 -22.39 -3.79 1.27
N ASP A 302 -22.12 -2.51 1.56
CA ASP A 302 -22.89 -1.37 1.04
C ASP A 302 -22.49 -1.05 -0.41
N ASN A 303 -22.84 -1.96 -1.31
CA ASN A 303 -22.57 -1.85 -2.74
C ASN A 303 -23.52 -2.77 -3.53
N THR A 304 -23.57 -2.59 -4.86
CA THR A 304 -24.42 -3.38 -5.78
C THR A 304 -23.61 -4.40 -6.60
N PHE A 305 -22.30 -4.49 -6.40
CA PHE A 305 -21.42 -5.34 -7.20
C PHE A 305 -21.23 -6.74 -6.58
N PHE A 306 -21.39 -6.83 -5.26
CA PHE A 306 -21.17 -8.05 -4.48
C PHE A 306 -22.39 -8.38 -3.65
N GLU A 307 -22.70 -9.68 -3.53
CA GLU A 307 -23.92 -10.17 -2.86
C GLU A 307 -23.87 -10.02 -1.34
N LYS A 308 -22.66 -9.87 -0.77
CA LYS A 308 -22.46 -9.80 0.69
C LYS A 308 -21.19 -9.04 1.06
N PRO A 309 -21.04 -8.64 2.32
CA PRO A 309 -19.77 -8.14 2.85
C PRO A 309 -18.68 -9.22 2.81
N PHE A 310 -17.41 -8.78 2.64
CA PHE A 310 -16.24 -9.64 2.71
C PHE A 310 -15.26 -9.13 3.77
N ALA A 311 -14.79 -10.05 4.61
CA ALA A 311 -13.78 -9.71 5.62
C ALA A 311 -12.49 -9.17 4.96
N PRO A 312 -11.82 -8.18 5.57
CA PRO A 312 -10.59 -7.59 5.02
C PRO A 312 -9.50 -8.62 4.71
N ALA A 313 -9.37 -9.65 5.55
CA ALA A 313 -8.41 -10.73 5.33
C ALA A 313 -8.73 -11.58 4.09
N VAL A 314 -10.02 -11.79 3.79
CA VAL A 314 -10.46 -12.48 2.55
C VAL A 314 -10.13 -11.64 1.32
N ILE A 315 -10.35 -10.32 1.39
CA ILE A 315 -10.00 -9.41 0.29
C ILE A 315 -8.48 -9.43 0.07
N ARG A 316 -7.69 -9.35 1.14
CA ARG A 316 -6.23 -9.43 1.08
C ARG A 316 -5.78 -10.77 0.48
N PHE A 317 -6.33 -11.89 0.94
CA PHE A 317 -6.04 -13.22 0.40
C PHE A 317 -6.37 -13.31 -1.10
N SER A 318 -7.52 -12.81 -1.51
CA SER A 318 -7.91 -12.74 -2.93
C SER A 318 -6.89 -11.96 -3.76
N PHE A 319 -6.40 -10.82 -3.26
CA PHE A 319 -5.42 -10.01 -3.96
C PHE A 319 -4.05 -10.70 -4.09
N MET A 320 -3.66 -11.51 -3.10
CA MET A 320 -2.41 -12.28 -3.12
C MET A 320 -2.46 -13.50 -4.04
N GLN A 321 -3.64 -13.92 -4.52
CA GLN A 321 -3.78 -15.01 -5.49
C GLN A 321 -3.34 -14.61 -6.91
N ALA A 322 -3.12 -13.34 -7.17
CA ALA A 322 -2.57 -12.86 -8.42
C ALA A 322 -1.19 -12.22 -8.21
N HIS A 323 -0.25 -12.51 -9.09
CA HIS A 323 1.07 -11.87 -9.07
C HIS A 323 0.93 -10.35 -9.17
N TYR A 324 1.76 -9.57 -8.46
CA TYR A 324 1.64 -8.10 -8.44
C TYR A 324 1.72 -7.47 -9.84
N ARG A 325 2.47 -8.07 -10.78
CA ARG A 325 2.58 -7.62 -12.16
C ARG A 325 1.42 -8.03 -13.08
N SER A 326 0.57 -8.94 -12.65
CA SER A 326 -0.59 -9.36 -13.42
C SER A 326 -1.79 -8.45 -13.17
N VAL A 327 -2.64 -8.26 -14.16
CA VAL A 327 -3.97 -7.67 -13.93
C VAL A 327 -4.74 -8.60 -13.00
N LEU A 328 -5.35 -8.03 -11.97
CA LEU A 328 -6.27 -8.76 -11.09
C LEU A 328 -7.70 -8.36 -11.44
N ASP A 329 -8.53 -9.32 -11.77
CA ASP A 329 -9.97 -9.11 -11.90
C ASP A 329 -10.70 -9.59 -10.64
N ILE A 330 -11.54 -8.74 -10.07
CA ILE A 330 -12.40 -9.11 -8.96
C ILE A 330 -13.84 -9.24 -9.44
N SER A 331 -14.49 -10.31 -8.99
CA SER A 331 -15.91 -10.57 -9.23
C SER A 331 -16.52 -11.21 -7.99
N ASN A 332 -17.85 -11.23 -7.91
CA ASN A 332 -18.53 -11.90 -6.81
C ASN A 332 -18.11 -13.38 -6.69
N GLU A 333 -18.04 -14.09 -7.79
CA GLU A 333 -17.63 -15.51 -7.83
C GLU A 333 -16.19 -15.70 -7.34
N ALA A 334 -15.23 -14.84 -7.79
CA ALA A 334 -13.85 -14.90 -7.37
C ALA A 334 -13.71 -14.64 -5.86
N MET A 335 -14.46 -13.69 -5.33
CA MET A 335 -14.45 -13.37 -3.90
C MET A 335 -15.03 -14.50 -3.04
N LEU A 336 -16.13 -15.14 -3.48
CA LEU A 336 -16.71 -16.30 -2.81
C LEU A 336 -15.76 -17.51 -2.82
N ALA A 337 -15.04 -17.72 -3.93
CA ALA A 337 -14.02 -18.77 -4.01
C ALA A 337 -12.83 -18.46 -3.08
N ALA A 338 -12.36 -17.21 -3.05
CA ALA A 338 -11.30 -16.77 -2.17
C ALA A 338 -11.67 -16.94 -0.68
N GLU A 339 -12.89 -16.64 -0.30
CA GLU A 339 -13.38 -16.83 1.08
C GLU A 339 -13.31 -18.30 1.51
N LYS A 340 -13.76 -19.24 0.66
CA LYS A 340 -13.67 -20.69 0.94
C LYS A 340 -12.21 -21.13 1.06
N GLY A 341 -11.35 -20.65 0.16
CA GLY A 341 -9.90 -20.93 0.22
C GLY A 341 -9.27 -20.39 1.49
N PHE A 342 -9.56 -19.15 1.83
CA PHE A 342 -9.08 -18.51 3.06
C PHE A 342 -9.50 -19.26 4.31
N ALA A 343 -10.79 -19.60 4.44
CA ALA A 343 -11.31 -20.37 5.57
C ALA A 343 -10.59 -21.72 5.74
N ARG A 344 -10.36 -22.44 4.63
CA ARG A 344 -9.63 -23.70 4.64
C ARG A 344 -8.17 -23.55 5.05
N LEU A 345 -7.51 -22.47 4.59
CA LEU A 345 -6.13 -22.17 4.98
C LEU A 345 -6.04 -21.86 6.49
N MET A 346 -6.96 -21.05 7.02
CA MET A 346 -6.97 -20.71 8.45
C MET A 346 -7.29 -21.93 9.31
N GLU A 347 -8.20 -22.79 8.91
CA GLU A 347 -8.49 -24.06 9.59
C GLU A 347 -7.24 -24.97 9.63
N ALA A 348 -6.50 -25.04 8.53
CA ALA A 348 -5.25 -25.81 8.49
C ALA A 348 -4.17 -25.22 9.41
N VAL A 349 -4.02 -23.90 9.47
CA VAL A 349 -3.09 -23.24 10.39
C VAL A 349 -3.48 -23.50 11.84
N LYS A 350 -4.75 -23.42 12.18
CA LYS A 350 -5.25 -23.78 13.52
C LYS A 350 -4.93 -25.26 13.82
N THR A 351 -5.29 -26.14 12.90
CA THR A 351 -5.08 -27.60 13.05
C THR A 351 -3.61 -27.94 13.26
N VAL A 352 -2.70 -27.41 12.44
CA VAL A 352 -1.27 -27.74 12.58
C VAL A 352 -0.71 -27.28 13.92
N ASN A 353 -1.18 -26.17 14.47
CA ASN A 353 -0.77 -25.68 15.79
C ASN A 353 -1.30 -26.52 16.96
N GLU A 354 -2.41 -27.24 16.75
CA GLU A 354 -3.00 -28.14 17.74
C GLU A 354 -2.46 -29.60 17.63
N LEU A 355 -1.87 -29.95 16.48
CA LEU A 355 -1.32 -31.30 16.28
C LEU A 355 -0.17 -31.58 17.24
N THR A 356 -0.15 -32.82 17.75
CA THR A 356 0.93 -33.37 18.55
C THR A 356 1.32 -34.76 18.00
N THR A 357 2.56 -35.14 18.18
CA THR A 357 3.09 -36.46 17.80
C THR A 357 4.21 -36.84 18.75
N ASP A 358 4.43 -38.14 18.92
CA ASP A 358 5.52 -38.75 19.65
C ASP A 358 6.54 -39.43 18.72
N LEU A 359 6.34 -39.35 17.40
CA LEU A 359 7.17 -39.99 16.41
C LEU A 359 8.50 -39.22 16.25
N GLU A 360 9.62 -39.90 16.63
CA GLU A 360 10.96 -39.29 16.52
C GLU A 360 11.59 -39.43 15.11
N GLN A 361 11.26 -40.53 14.41
CA GLN A 361 11.86 -40.82 13.11
C GLN A 361 11.18 -40.03 12.00
N PRO A 362 11.98 -39.49 11.04
CA PRO A 362 11.43 -38.79 9.86
C PRO A 362 10.45 -39.65 9.09
N THR A 363 9.45 -38.99 8.50
CA THR A 363 8.40 -39.64 7.71
C THR A 363 8.66 -39.50 6.20
N SER A 364 7.70 -39.96 5.38
CA SER A 364 7.73 -39.79 3.94
C SER A 364 7.22 -38.41 3.47
N LEU A 365 6.77 -37.55 4.39
CA LEU A 365 6.27 -36.22 4.03
C LEU A 365 7.43 -35.34 3.53
N PRO A 366 7.30 -34.69 2.35
CA PRO A 366 8.40 -33.96 1.72
C PRO A 366 8.52 -32.51 2.27
N ILE A 367 8.60 -32.37 3.61
CA ILE A 367 8.59 -31.05 4.28
C ILE A 367 9.79 -30.20 3.87
N ALA A 368 11.00 -30.80 3.76
CA ALA A 368 12.18 -30.04 3.34
C ALA A 368 12.08 -29.54 1.88
N GLU A 369 11.55 -30.39 0.97
CA GLU A 369 11.32 -30.00 -0.43
C GLU A 369 10.24 -28.89 -0.52
N TRP A 370 9.15 -29.04 0.22
CA TRP A 370 8.08 -28.02 0.29
C TRP A 370 8.61 -26.68 0.81
N LYS A 371 9.39 -26.69 1.87
CA LYS A 371 10.08 -25.51 2.37
C LYS A 371 10.85 -24.81 1.26
N GLN A 372 11.68 -25.57 0.51
CA GLN A 372 12.47 -25.00 -0.59
C GLN A 372 11.57 -24.39 -1.65
N LYS A 373 10.50 -25.07 -2.08
CA LYS A 373 9.52 -24.54 -3.04
C LYS A 373 8.89 -23.21 -2.57
N CYS A 374 8.56 -23.11 -1.28
CA CYS A 374 8.02 -21.86 -0.73
C CYS A 374 9.04 -20.70 -0.79
N TYR A 375 10.32 -20.98 -0.46
CA TYR A 375 11.38 -19.99 -0.62
C TYR A 375 11.62 -19.64 -2.08
N ASP A 376 11.66 -20.60 -2.98
CA ASP A 376 11.85 -20.38 -4.42
C ASP A 376 10.74 -19.48 -5.00
N ALA A 377 9.50 -19.64 -4.55
CA ALA A 377 8.40 -18.77 -4.93
C ALA A 377 8.64 -17.31 -4.50
N LEU A 378 9.16 -17.07 -3.29
CA LEU A 378 9.51 -15.71 -2.84
C LEU A 378 10.71 -15.15 -3.59
N LEU A 379 11.69 -16.00 -3.91
CA LEU A 379 12.92 -15.62 -4.61
C LEU A 379 12.69 -15.37 -6.11
N ASP A 380 11.58 -15.84 -6.67
CA ASP A 380 11.20 -15.60 -8.05
C ASP A 380 10.21 -14.42 -8.17
N ASP A 381 10.70 -13.21 -7.96
CA ASP A 381 9.95 -11.97 -8.15
C ASP A 381 8.72 -11.87 -7.23
N PHE A 382 8.88 -12.34 -5.99
CA PHE A 382 7.82 -12.30 -4.97
C PHE A 382 6.50 -12.94 -5.45
N ASN A 383 6.57 -14.19 -5.88
CA ASN A 383 5.46 -14.90 -6.52
C ASN A 383 4.43 -15.42 -5.50
N SER A 384 3.56 -14.54 -5.03
CA SER A 384 2.51 -14.87 -4.05
C SER A 384 1.56 -16.00 -4.48
N PRO A 385 1.08 -16.08 -5.76
CA PRO A 385 0.19 -17.18 -6.15
C PRO A 385 0.88 -18.55 -6.10
N ILE A 386 2.15 -18.65 -6.45
CA ILE A 386 2.90 -19.91 -6.34
C ILE A 386 3.15 -20.26 -4.87
N LEU A 387 3.51 -19.28 -4.03
CA LEU A 387 3.61 -19.50 -2.58
C LEU A 387 2.29 -20.05 -2.03
N ILE A 388 1.16 -19.44 -2.35
CA ILE A 388 -0.17 -19.88 -1.90
C ILE A 388 -0.46 -21.31 -2.38
N ALA A 389 -0.11 -21.65 -3.62
CA ALA A 389 -0.29 -23.02 -4.13
C ALA A 389 0.51 -24.04 -3.28
N HIS A 390 1.75 -23.74 -2.93
CA HIS A 390 2.55 -24.60 -2.05
C HIS A 390 2.00 -24.67 -0.62
N LEU A 391 1.43 -23.57 -0.10
CA LEU A 391 0.76 -23.65 1.20
C LEU A 391 -0.44 -24.62 1.17
N PHE A 392 -1.16 -24.71 0.06
CA PHE A 392 -2.25 -25.68 -0.09
C PHE A 392 -1.77 -27.14 -0.25
N GLU A 393 -0.53 -27.39 -0.68
CA GLU A 393 0.08 -28.73 -0.57
C GLU A 393 0.20 -29.12 0.91
N ALA A 394 0.73 -28.23 1.75
CA ALA A 394 0.83 -28.45 3.19
C ALA A 394 -0.55 -28.59 3.88
N VAL A 395 -1.56 -27.81 3.48
CA VAL A 395 -2.95 -27.93 3.96
C VAL A 395 -3.45 -29.35 3.78
N LYS A 396 -3.16 -29.99 2.64
CA LYS A 396 -3.55 -31.40 2.40
C LYS A 396 -2.92 -32.34 3.42
N TRP A 397 -1.61 -32.24 3.65
CA TRP A 397 -0.91 -33.11 4.59
C TRP A 397 -1.36 -32.89 6.03
N ILE A 398 -1.59 -31.65 6.44
CA ILE A 398 -2.08 -31.30 7.77
C ILE A 398 -3.40 -32.05 8.06
N PHE A 399 -4.35 -32.04 7.13
CA PHE A 399 -5.61 -32.77 7.30
C PHE A 399 -5.44 -34.28 7.22
N GLN A 400 -4.54 -34.82 6.41
CA GLN A 400 -4.22 -36.23 6.37
C GLN A 400 -3.63 -36.72 7.70
N VAL A 401 -2.73 -35.93 8.30
CA VAL A 401 -2.18 -36.23 9.64
C VAL A 401 -3.26 -36.15 10.71
N LYS A 402 -4.12 -35.11 10.68
CA LYS A 402 -5.27 -34.96 11.60
C LYS A 402 -6.17 -36.18 11.55
N ASN A 403 -6.43 -36.73 10.37
CA ASN A 403 -7.32 -37.86 10.16
C ASN A 403 -6.63 -39.24 10.43
N GLY A 404 -5.33 -39.25 10.73
CA GLY A 404 -4.56 -40.49 10.93
C GLY A 404 -4.21 -41.24 9.63
N GLU A 405 -4.40 -40.62 8.47
CA GLU A 405 -4.06 -41.16 7.15
C GLU A 405 -2.55 -41.10 6.87
N GLU A 406 -1.88 -40.12 7.47
CA GLU A 406 -0.44 -39.88 7.40
C GLU A 406 0.15 -39.71 8.80
N LYS A 407 1.47 -39.88 8.91
CA LYS A 407 2.22 -39.62 10.15
C LYS A 407 3.21 -38.48 9.92
N ILE A 408 3.55 -37.76 10.98
CA ILE A 408 4.54 -36.69 10.96
C ILE A 408 5.46 -36.82 12.17
N ALA A 409 6.78 -36.63 11.99
CA ALA A 409 7.74 -36.64 13.09
C ALA A 409 7.70 -35.32 13.88
N ILE A 410 8.19 -35.36 15.12
CA ILE A 410 8.24 -34.14 16.00
C ILE A 410 8.98 -32.99 15.31
N SER A 411 10.15 -33.28 14.71
CA SER A 411 10.96 -32.26 14.03
C SER A 411 10.27 -31.68 12.80
N GLU A 412 9.62 -32.53 12.00
CA GLU A 412 8.87 -32.16 10.80
C GLU A 412 7.63 -31.29 11.15
N LEU A 413 6.89 -31.71 12.20
CA LEU A 413 5.72 -30.96 12.68
C LEU A 413 6.13 -29.57 13.16
N LYS A 414 7.19 -29.47 13.96
CA LYS A 414 7.68 -28.17 14.46
C LYS A 414 8.12 -27.24 13.32
N GLU A 415 8.80 -27.79 12.29
CA GLU A 415 9.18 -27.01 11.11
C GLU A 415 7.96 -26.57 10.33
N LEU A 416 7.00 -27.46 10.10
CA LEU A 416 5.74 -27.16 9.40
C LEU A 416 4.93 -26.07 10.14
N GLN A 417 4.77 -26.19 11.46
CA GLN A 417 4.11 -25.18 12.32
C GLN A 417 4.79 -23.82 12.16
N THR A 418 6.12 -23.77 12.30
CA THR A 418 6.88 -22.52 12.22
C THR A 418 6.73 -21.86 10.87
N LEU A 419 6.87 -22.62 9.78
CA LEU A 419 6.83 -22.07 8.42
C LEU A 419 5.41 -21.71 7.98
N MET A 420 4.38 -22.50 8.33
CA MET A 420 3.00 -22.16 8.04
C MET A 420 2.60 -20.84 8.69
N ASN A 421 2.91 -20.64 9.98
CA ASN A 421 2.66 -19.38 10.66
C ASN A 421 3.43 -18.22 10.03
N ALA A 422 4.72 -18.40 9.73
CA ALA A 422 5.54 -17.36 9.13
C ALA A 422 5.04 -16.95 7.73
N PHE A 423 4.78 -17.92 6.85
CA PHE A 423 4.29 -17.60 5.50
C PHE A 423 2.90 -16.98 5.51
N VAL A 424 1.98 -17.47 6.34
CA VAL A 424 0.59 -16.99 6.37
C VAL A 424 0.49 -15.63 7.07
N PHE A 425 1.09 -15.47 8.25
CA PHE A 425 0.89 -14.27 9.04
C PHE A 425 1.96 -13.20 8.80
N ASP A 426 3.25 -13.58 8.70
CA ASP A 426 4.32 -12.59 8.56
C ASP A 426 4.52 -12.18 7.10
N VAL A 427 4.53 -13.14 6.16
CA VAL A 427 4.80 -12.89 4.74
C VAL A 427 3.55 -12.46 3.99
N LEU A 428 2.48 -13.28 3.98
CA LEU A 428 1.23 -12.90 3.33
C LEU A 428 0.45 -11.84 4.12
N GLY A 429 0.76 -11.64 5.41
CA GLY A 429 0.13 -10.65 6.26
C GLY A 429 -1.35 -10.91 6.50
N LEU A 430 -1.79 -12.16 6.41
CA LEU A 430 -3.15 -12.56 6.72
C LEU A 430 -3.39 -12.50 8.23
N ARG A 431 -4.63 -12.28 8.65
CA ARG A 431 -5.05 -12.34 10.05
C ARG A 431 -6.23 -13.29 10.16
N SER A 432 -6.29 -14.12 11.21
CA SER A 432 -7.50 -14.83 11.56
C SER A 432 -8.52 -13.87 12.17
N GLU A 433 -9.81 -14.21 12.11
CA GLU A 433 -10.86 -13.43 12.80
C GLU A 433 -10.60 -13.37 14.30
N GLU A 434 -10.07 -14.44 14.90
CA GLU A 434 -9.68 -14.50 16.31
C GLU A 434 -8.53 -13.50 16.63
N GLN A 435 -7.62 -13.24 15.70
CA GLN A 435 -6.54 -12.25 15.89
C GLN A 435 -7.03 -10.80 15.70
N THR A 436 -8.08 -10.61 14.93
CA THR A 436 -8.76 -9.30 14.80
C THR A 436 -9.64 -9.04 16.03
N SER A 437 -10.24 -10.09 16.60
CA SER A 437 -11.06 -10.04 17.81
C SER A 437 -10.24 -10.04 19.09
N GLY A 438 -8.96 -10.36 19.07
CA GLY A 438 -8.13 -10.49 20.28
C GLY A 438 -8.01 -9.25 21.17
N ASN A 439 -8.27 -8.06 20.63
CA ASN A 439 -8.54 -6.86 21.44
C ASN A 439 -10.00 -6.81 21.93
N ASN A 440 -10.94 -7.34 21.14
CA ASN A 440 -12.35 -7.43 21.53
C ASN A 440 -12.55 -8.51 22.62
N ASP A 441 -11.88 -9.66 22.55
CA ASP A 441 -11.98 -10.71 23.56
C ASP A 441 -11.42 -10.27 24.91
N LYS A 442 -10.33 -9.47 24.91
CA LYS A 442 -9.81 -8.86 26.15
C LYS A 442 -10.75 -7.80 26.69
N LEU A 443 -11.30 -6.97 25.79
CA LEU A 443 -12.32 -5.98 26.15
C LEU A 443 -13.58 -6.66 26.66
N ASP A 444 -14.06 -7.69 25.97
CA ASP A 444 -15.21 -8.50 26.41
C ASP A 444 -14.94 -9.12 27.78
N GLY A 445 -13.78 -9.73 28.00
CA GLY A 445 -13.36 -10.28 29.28
C GLY A 445 -13.36 -9.23 30.41
N VAL A 446 -12.85 -8.01 30.14
CA VAL A 446 -12.87 -6.90 31.10
C VAL A 446 -14.29 -6.41 31.34
N LEU A 447 -15.12 -6.30 30.33
CA LEU A 447 -16.53 -5.90 30.44
C LEU A 447 -17.32 -6.95 31.23
N GLN A 448 -17.10 -8.23 30.98
CA GLN A 448 -17.73 -9.31 31.70
C GLN A 448 -17.33 -9.31 33.19
N LEU A 449 -16.05 -9.01 33.50
CA LEU A 449 -15.59 -8.81 34.88
C LEU A 449 -16.33 -7.66 35.55
N LEU A 450 -16.46 -6.50 34.90
CA LEU A 450 -17.17 -5.33 35.40
C LEU A 450 -18.67 -5.61 35.57
N ILE A 451 -19.30 -6.34 34.68
CA ILE A 451 -20.70 -6.80 34.78
C ILE A 451 -20.85 -7.69 36.02
N ASN A 452 -19.94 -8.65 36.25
CA ASN A 452 -19.98 -9.52 37.41
C ASN A 452 -19.79 -8.72 38.71
N MET A 453 -18.84 -7.80 38.76
CA MET A 453 -18.67 -6.89 39.93
C MET A 453 -19.94 -6.07 40.20
N ARG A 454 -20.60 -5.56 39.18
CA ARG A 454 -21.88 -4.84 39.31
C ARG A 454 -22.98 -5.74 39.86
N MET A 455 -23.05 -6.98 39.41
CA MET A 455 -24.04 -7.96 39.91
C MET A 455 -23.78 -8.29 41.38
N GLU A 456 -22.53 -8.48 41.77
CA GLU A 456 -22.13 -8.71 43.19
C GLU A 456 -22.48 -7.50 44.08
N ALA A 457 -22.20 -6.27 43.60
CA ALA A 457 -22.59 -5.05 44.31
C ALA A 457 -24.11 -4.99 44.56
N ARG A 458 -24.91 -5.33 43.54
CA ARG A 458 -26.39 -5.41 43.68
C ARG A 458 -26.81 -6.48 44.68
N ALA A 459 -26.20 -7.65 44.63
CA ALA A 459 -26.50 -8.74 45.59
C ALA A 459 -26.19 -8.33 47.03
N ASN A 460 -25.13 -7.56 47.24
CA ASN A 460 -24.71 -7.02 48.53
C ASN A 460 -25.44 -5.72 48.90
N LYS A 461 -26.42 -5.26 48.10
CA LYS A 461 -27.18 -4.02 48.29
C LYS A 461 -26.32 -2.73 48.21
N ASP A 462 -25.15 -2.81 47.64
CA ASP A 462 -24.29 -1.64 47.32
C ASP A 462 -24.73 -1.04 45.96
N PHE A 463 -25.83 -0.33 46.01
CA PHE A 463 -26.41 0.30 44.82
C PHE A 463 -25.53 1.44 44.29
N ALA A 464 -24.76 2.10 45.18
CA ALA A 464 -23.87 3.19 44.81
C ALA A 464 -22.75 2.71 43.89
N LEU A 465 -22.08 1.60 44.22
CA LEU A 465 -21.07 0.98 43.36
C LEU A 465 -21.66 0.45 42.04
N SER A 466 -22.85 -0.18 42.11
CA SER A 466 -23.56 -0.69 40.92
C SER A 466 -23.87 0.42 39.91
N ASP A 467 -24.36 1.55 40.38
CA ASP A 467 -24.71 2.70 39.55
C ASP A 467 -23.45 3.37 39.00
N LYS A 468 -22.40 3.51 39.84
CA LYS A 468 -21.12 4.06 39.40
C LYS A 468 -20.53 3.25 38.21
N ILE A 469 -20.50 1.92 38.31
CA ILE A 469 -19.99 1.06 37.21
C ILE A 469 -20.78 1.30 35.91
N ARG A 470 -22.13 1.36 36.01
CA ARG A 470 -22.98 1.61 34.86
C ARG A 470 -22.70 2.97 34.22
N ASP A 471 -22.62 4.00 35.01
CA ASP A 471 -22.50 5.39 34.55
C ASP A 471 -21.12 5.66 33.98
N GLU A 472 -20.05 5.10 34.55
CA GLU A 472 -18.70 5.17 34.00
C GLU A 472 -18.58 4.42 32.67
N LEU A 473 -19.19 3.24 32.54
CA LEU A 473 -19.24 2.51 31.28
C LEU A 473 -20.03 3.28 30.21
N LEU A 474 -21.15 3.90 30.59
CA LEU A 474 -21.95 4.73 29.68
C LEU A 474 -21.15 5.95 29.19
N ALA A 475 -20.35 6.59 30.06
CA ALA A 475 -19.48 7.70 29.72
C ALA A 475 -18.38 7.29 28.69
N LEU A 476 -18.00 6.02 28.66
CA LEU A 476 -17.08 5.43 27.67
C LEU A 476 -17.80 4.92 26.40
N GLY A 477 -19.11 5.20 26.24
CA GLY A 477 -19.89 4.74 25.10
C GLY A 477 -20.36 3.28 25.20
N ILE A 478 -20.30 2.65 26.39
CA ILE A 478 -20.67 1.27 26.62
C ILE A 478 -21.99 1.22 27.38
N GLN A 479 -23.05 0.82 26.70
CA GLN A 479 -24.39 0.75 27.31
C GLN A 479 -24.71 -0.64 27.83
N LEU A 480 -24.98 -0.79 29.14
CA LEU A 480 -25.44 -2.03 29.74
C LEU A 480 -26.97 -2.18 29.61
N LYS A 481 -27.43 -3.41 29.31
CA LYS A 481 -28.85 -3.78 29.24
C LYS A 481 -29.09 -4.98 30.14
N ASP A 482 -29.91 -4.80 31.19
CA ASP A 482 -30.33 -5.87 32.07
C ASP A 482 -31.49 -6.65 31.43
N GLY A 483 -31.36 -7.98 31.32
CA GLY A 483 -32.36 -8.89 30.78
C GLY A 483 -32.67 -10.06 31.72
N LYS A 484 -33.65 -10.90 31.36
CA LYS A 484 -34.01 -12.05 32.16
C LYS A 484 -32.93 -13.14 32.21
N GLU A 485 -32.06 -13.19 31.22
CA GLU A 485 -30.96 -14.16 31.10
C GLU A 485 -29.60 -13.60 31.56
N GLY A 486 -29.56 -12.35 32.04
CA GLY A 486 -28.34 -11.67 32.50
C GLY A 486 -28.21 -10.24 31.96
N THR A 487 -27.07 -9.61 32.23
CA THR A 487 -26.72 -8.27 31.72
C THR A 487 -25.91 -8.41 30.43
N SER A 488 -26.35 -7.80 29.35
CA SER A 488 -25.63 -7.65 28.08
C SER A 488 -25.13 -6.22 27.91
N TYR A 489 -24.23 -5.99 26.93
CA TYR A 489 -23.76 -4.65 26.63
C TYR A 489 -23.81 -4.37 25.11
N SER A 490 -23.80 -3.09 24.76
CA SER A 490 -23.61 -2.60 23.39
C SER A 490 -22.60 -1.45 23.37
N LEU A 491 -21.75 -1.42 22.35
CA LEU A 491 -20.82 -0.30 22.07
C LEU A 491 -21.56 0.70 21.16
N ASN A 492 -21.57 1.98 21.53
CA ASN A 492 -22.17 3.08 20.75
C ASN A 492 -21.11 3.82 19.96
#